data_a10d68b5c9c1be9df9355623e5a5eb24
#
_entry.id   a10d68b5c9c1be9df9355623e5a5eb24
#
_cell.length_a   1.000
_cell.length_b   1.000
_cell.length_c   1.000
_cell.angle_alpha   90.00
_cell.angle_beta   90.00
_cell.angle_gamma   90.00
#
_symmetry.space_group_name_H-M   'P 1'
#
loop_
_entity.id
_entity.type
_entity.pdbx_description
1 polymer ?
#
loop_
_entity_poly.entity_id
_entity_poly.type
_entity_poly.pdbx_seq_one_letter_code
_entity_poly.pdbx_strand_id
1 'polypeptide(L)'
;MKKKDKTKNPIQPVSGTKVPRFAGPSTFARLPELRDVESCDVAIVGIPFDAGTSYRPGARFGPQSIRQASRHLRTNYHPNYDAEPFKTQQVADAGDIACNPFNIDEAIKQIEKGATELLEKVGGIITVSYTHLRAHET
;
A
#
# COMPACT_ATOMS: atom_id res chain seq x y z
N MET A 1 -3.33 26.40 2.15
CA MET A 1 -2.11 25.63 1.88
C MET A 1 -1.27 25.58 3.16
N LYS A 2 -1.39 24.51 3.96
CA LYS A 2 -0.59 24.36 5.19
C LYS A 2 0.85 24.02 4.77
N LYS A 3 1.81 24.84 5.18
CA LYS A 3 3.24 24.55 5.02
C LYS A 3 3.55 23.20 5.66
N LYS A 4 4.01 22.23 4.85
CA LYS A 4 4.57 20.97 5.35
C LYS A 4 5.78 21.30 6.21
N ASP A 5 5.68 20.94 7.48
CA ASP A 5 6.82 20.98 8.41
C ASP A 5 7.80 19.88 7.98
N LYS A 6 8.94 20.27 7.43
CA LYS A 6 9.94 19.36 6.83
C LYS A 6 10.88 18.73 7.87
N THR A 7 10.52 18.63 9.13
CA THR A 7 11.48 18.41 10.21
C THR A 7 11.48 17.02 10.86
N LYS A 8 10.71 16.04 10.37
CA LYS A 8 10.84 14.67 10.85
C LYS A 8 11.33 13.74 9.74
N ASN A 9 12.44 13.03 10.00
CA ASN A 9 12.90 11.97 9.11
C ASN A 9 11.83 10.89 9.01
N PRO A 10 11.48 10.45 7.79
CA PRO A 10 10.51 9.38 7.61
C PRO A 10 10.91 8.08 8.33
N ILE A 11 9.94 7.39 8.92
CA ILE A 11 10.16 6.05 9.47
C ILE A 11 10.46 5.11 8.32
N GLN A 12 11.62 4.47 8.39
CA GLN A 12 12.13 3.62 7.34
C GLN A 12 11.55 2.20 7.40
N PRO A 13 11.55 1.47 6.29
CA PRO A 13 11.31 0.03 6.31
C PRO A 13 12.24 -0.68 7.30
N VAL A 14 11.76 -1.75 7.91
CA VAL A 14 12.58 -2.56 8.82
C VAL A 14 13.72 -3.22 8.06
N SER A 15 14.95 -2.93 8.44
CA SER A 15 16.14 -3.46 7.79
C SER A 15 16.30 -4.97 8.03
N GLY A 16 16.60 -5.72 6.96
CA GLY A 16 16.94 -7.14 7.04
C GLY A 16 18.26 -7.46 7.76
N THR A 17 19.07 -6.43 8.05
CA THR A 17 20.29 -6.57 8.88
C THR A 17 19.99 -6.52 10.38
N LYS A 18 18.87 -5.90 10.75
CA LYS A 18 18.43 -5.81 12.15
C LYS A 18 17.43 -6.91 12.50
N VAL A 19 16.49 -7.18 11.60
CA VAL A 19 15.49 -8.22 11.76
C VAL A 19 15.49 -9.08 10.50
N PRO A 20 15.71 -10.40 10.59
CA PRO A 20 15.70 -11.29 9.43
C PRO A 20 14.42 -11.13 8.61
N ARG A 21 14.51 -11.34 7.27
CA ARG A 21 13.39 -11.14 6.35
C ARG A 21 12.21 -12.08 6.58
N PHE A 22 12.44 -13.23 7.20
CA PHE A 22 11.38 -14.18 7.58
C PHE A 22 10.66 -13.79 8.89
N ALA A 23 11.11 -12.74 9.57
CA ALA A 23 10.53 -12.21 10.81
C ALA A 23 10.16 -10.73 10.65
N GLY A 24 9.54 -10.15 11.68
CA GLY A 24 9.14 -8.75 11.69
C GLY A 24 7.82 -8.49 10.98
N PRO A 25 7.55 -7.24 10.59
CA PRO A 25 6.24 -6.86 10.05
C PRO A 25 5.96 -7.51 8.69
N SER A 26 4.68 -7.86 8.47
CA SER A 26 4.18 -8.40 7.20
C SER A 26 3.52 -7.34 6.31
N THR A 27 3.98 -6.11 6.41
CA THR A 27 3.52 -4.96 5.63
C THR A 27 4.23 -4.89 4.27
N PHE A 28 3.73 -4.06 3.35
CA PHE A 28 4.42 -3.78 2.09
C PHE A 28 5.82 -3.24 2.37
N ALA A 29 6.82 -3.87 1.77
CA ALA A 29 8.24 -3.52 1.93
C ALA A 29 8.71 -3.42 3.40
N ARG A 30 8.01 -4.02 4.35
CA ARG A 30 8.25 -3.91 5.80
C ARG A 30 8.18 -2.46 6.30
N LEU A 31 7.35 -1.66 5.67
CA LEU A 31 7.03 -0.29 6.04
C LEU A 31 6.23 -0.24 7.36
N PRO A 32 6.21 0.91 8.06
CA PRO A 32 5.31 1.09 9.19
C PRO A 32 3.85 1.00 8.75
N GLU A 33 2.97 0.63 9.66
CA GLU A 33 1.53 0.74 9.44
C GLU A 33 1.09 2.21 9.53
N LEU A 34 0.01 2.56 8.82
CA LEU A 34 -0.49 3.95 8.80
C LEU A 34 -0.79 4.49 10.20
N ARG A 35 -1.24 3.64 11.12
CA ARG A 35 -1.52 4.02 12.52
C ARG A 35 -0.27 4.36 13.34
N ASP A 36 0.90 3.95 12.90
CA ASP A 36 2.17 4.13 13.62
C ASP A 36 2.94 5.38 13.17
N VAL A 37 2.38 6.13 12.22
CA VAL A 37 2.98 7.37 11.70
C VAL A 37 2.11 8.58 12.03
N GLU A 38 2.74 9.71 12.34
CA GLU A 38 2.01 10.96 12.66
C GLU A 38 1.43 11.62 11.40
N SER A 39 2.14 11.51 10.29
CA SER A 39 1.71 12.02 8.98
C SER A 39 2.20 11.07 7.90
N CYS A 40 1.47 10.96 6.82
CA CYS A 40 1.79 10.06 5.72
C CYS A 40 1.66 10.79 4.39
N ASP A 41 2.74 10.76 3.60
CA ASP A 41 2.73 11.34 2.26
C ASP A 41 2.07 10.40 1.25
N VAL A 42 2.39 9.10 1.34
CA VAL A 42 1.83 8.08 0.46
C VAL A 42 1.46 6.84 1.27
N ALA A 43 0.21 6.43 1.19
CA ALA A 43 -0.25 5.17 1.76
C ALA A 43 -0.37 4.09 0.68
N ILE A 44 0.11 2.88 0.99
CA ILE A 44 -0.10 1.71 0.15
C ILE A 44 -1.28 0.94 0.73
N VAL A 45 -2.30 0.69 -0.07
CA VAL A 45 -3.53 0.04 0.38
C VAL A 45 -3.89 -1.14 -0.52
N GLY A 46 -4.24 -2.26 0.08
CA GLY A 46 -4.73 -3.43 -0.63
C GLY A 46 -6.22 -3.33 -0.96
N ILE A 47 -6.60 -3.85 -2.13
CA ILE A 47 -7.99 -4.03 -2.54
C ILE A 47 -8.18 -5.50 -2.91
N PRO A 48 -8.48 -6.37 -1.93
CA PRO A 48 -8.60 -7.82 -2.14
C PRO A 48 -9.99 -8.17 -2.71
N PHE A 49 -10.21 -7.86 -3.98
CA PHE A 49 -11.49 -8.05 -4.65
C PHE A 49 -11.33 -8.64 -6.05
N ASP A 50 -12.15 -9.64 -6.39
CA ASP A 50 -12.13 -10.31 -7.69
C ASP A 50 -13.48 -10.91 -8.12
N ALA A 51 -14.58 -10.49 -7.51
CA ALA A 51 -15.90 -11.05 -7.81
C ALA A 51 -16.37 -10.81 -9.26
N GLY A 52 -15.73 -9.87 -9.98
CA GLY A 52 -16.04 -9.59 -11.40
C GLY A 52 -15.17 -10.36 -12.40
N THR A 53 -14.35 -11.32 -11.96
CA THR A 53 -13.48 -12.05 -12.91
C THR A 53 -14.27 -13.09 -13.73
N SER A 54 -14.07 -13.06 -15.04
CA SER A 54 -14.76 -13.96 -15.99
C SER A 54 -14.04 -15.29 -16.23
N TYR A 55 -12.77 -15.42 -15.78
CA TYR A 55 -11.98 -16.62 -16.06
C TYR A 55 -11.44 -17.29 -14.79
N ARG A 56 -10.49 -16.70 -14.10
CA ARG A 56 -9.89 -17.28 -12.89
C ARG A 56 -9.94 -16.28 -11.73
N PRO A 57 -10.61 -16.61 -10.63
CA PRO A 57 -10.51 -15.84 -9.40
C PRO A 57 -9.11 -16.00 -8.79
N GLY A 58 -8.70 -15.06 -7.94
CA GLY A 58 -7.41 -15.09 -7.27
C GLY A 58 -6.85 -13.70 -6.98
N ALA A 59 -7.36 -12.66 -7.61
CA ALA A 59 -6.93 -11.28 -7.38
C ALA A 59 -7.14 -10.85 -5.91
N ARG A 60 -8.11 -11.41 -5.22
CA ARG A 60 -8.33 -11.19 -3.77
C ARG A 60 -7.14 -11.54 -2.90
N PHE A 61 -6.25 -12.41 -3.36
CA PHE A 61 -5.03 -12.79 -2.65
C PHE A 61 -3.81 -11.94 -3.06
N GLY A 62 -3.98 -11.06 -4.03
CA GLY A 62 -2.92 -10.22 -4.58
C GLY A 62 -2.22 -9.35 -3.53
N PRO A 63 -2.94 -8.56 -2.73
CA PRO A 63 -2.33 -7.71 -1.72
C PRO A 63 -1.46 -8.50 -0.72
N GLN A 64 -1.96 -9.62 -0.21
CA GLN A 64 -1.21 -10.47 0.70
C GLN A 64 0.05 -11.05 0.05
N SER A 65 -0.07 -11.54 -1.19
CA SER A 65 1.04 -12.12 -1.94
C SER A 65 2.12 -11.08 -2.23
N ILE A 66 1.74 -9.85 -2.57
CA ILE A 66 2.67 -8.76 -2.83
C ILE A 66 3.34 -8.30 -1.54
N ARG A 67 2.63 -8.21 -0.41
CA ARG A 67 3.24 -7.95 0.89
C ARG A 67 4.30 -8.98 1.22
N GLN A 68 3.99 -10.26 1.04
CA GLN A 68 4.94 -11.35 1.30
C GLN A 68 6.16 -11.27 0.37
N ALA A 69 5.97 -11.05 -0.91
CA ALA A 69 7.05 -10.92 -1.88
C ALA A 69 7.92 -9.68 -1.62
N SER A 70 7.32 -8.57 -1.20
CA SER A 70 8.03 -7.32 -0.92
C SER A 70 9.01 -7.40 0.27
N ARG A 71 8.88 -8.40 1.12
CA ARG A 71 9.83 -8.66 2.22
C ARG A 71 11.24 -9.01 1.73
N HIS A 72 11.37 -9.43 0.47
CA HIS A 72 12.65 -9.78 -0.15
C HIS A 72 13.42 -8.58 -0.71
N LEU A 73 12.84 -7.38 -0.70
CA LEU A 73 13.55 -6.17 -1.10
C LEU A 73 14.82 -5.98 -0.27
N ARG A 74 15.95 -5.83 -0.95
CA ARG A 74 17.27 -5.67 -0.31
C ARG A 74 17.70 -4.21 -0.21
N THR A 75 17.28 -3.40 -1.17
CA THR A 75 17.59 -1.97 -1.23
C THR A 75 16.32 -1.17 -1.49
N ASN A 76 16.28 0.03 -0.95
CA ASN A 76 15.23 1.00 -1.20
C ASN A 76 15.66 2.07 -2.20
N TYR A 77 16.86 1.91 -2.77
CA TYR A 77 17.42 2.78 -3.81
C TYR A 77 17.04 2.27 -5.21
N HIS A 78 16.55 3.16 -6.04
CA HIS A 78 16.22 2.88 -7.44
C HIS A 78 17.29 3.45 -8.36
N PRO A 79 18.14 2.60 -8.97
CA PRO A 79 19.33 3.07 -9.68
C PRO A 79 19.02 3.89 -10.93
N ASN A 80 17.96 3.58 -11.66
CA ASN A 80 17.62 4.28 -12.90
C ASN A 80 17.14 5.73 -12.66
N TYR A 81 16.61 6.01 -11.48
CA TYR A 81 16.11 7.34 -11.12
C TYR A 81 16.95 8.01 -10.04
N ASP A 82 18.03 7.37 -9.60
CA ASP A 82 18.87 7.86 -8.49
C ASP A 82 18.01 8.34 -7.29
N ALA A 83 17.08 7.50 -6.87
CA ALA A 83 16.05 7.87 -5.92
C ALA A 83 15.93 6.89 -4.76
N GLU A 84 15.68 7.42 -3.59
CA GLU A 84 15.34 6.69 -2.36
C GLU A 84 14.01 7.22 -1.81
N PRO A 85 12.86 6.76 -2.35
CA PRO A 85 11.56 7.35 -2.03
C PRO A 85 11.20 7.28 -0.54
N PHE A 86 11.63 6.25 0.17
CA PHE A 86 11.34 6.10 1.60
C PHE A 86 12.16 7.05 2.50
N LYS A 87 13.23 7.64 1.96
CA LYS A 87 13.99 8.69 2.68
C LYS A 87 13.38 10.07 2.53
N THR A 88 12.71 10.32 1.43
CA THR A 88 12.16 11.63 1.08
C THR A 88 10.69 11.79 1.41
N GLN A 89 9.96 10.68 1.53
CA GLN A 89 8.53 10.66 1.81
C GLN A 89 8.22 9.66 2.91
N GLN A 90 7.25 10.00 3.77
CA GLN A 90 6.69 9.02 4.68
C GLN A 90 5.72 8.13 3.93
N VAL A 91 6.12 6.89 3.69
CA VAL A 91 5.26 5.86 3.12
C VAL A 91 4.83 4.91 4.22
N ALA A 92 3.58 4.48 4.20
CA ALA A 92 3.03 3.54 5.18
C ALA A 92 2.07 2.54 4.52
N ASP A 93 1.92 1.39 5.15
CA ASP A 93 0.91 0.39 4.78
C ASP A 93 -0.41 0.73 5.47
N ALA A 94 -1.44 0.96 4.68
CA ALA A 94 -2.79 1.29 5.18
C ALA A 94 -3.68 0.05 5.40
N GLY A 95 -3.13 -1.15 5.24
CA GLY A 95 -3.92 -2.38 5.29
C GLY A 95 -4.76 -2.59 4.04
N ASP A 96 -5.92 -3.19 4.20
CA ASP A 96 -6.82 -3.52 3.09
C ASP A 96 -8.17 -2.81 3.25
N ILE A 97 -8.75 -2.40 2.13
CA ILE A 97 -10.16 -2.00 2.07
C ILE A 97 -11.00 -3.27 1.99
N ALA A 98 -11.74 -3.56 3.06
CA ALA A 98 -12.63 -4.71 3.10
C ALA A 98 -13.82 -4.50 2.15
N CYS A 99 -14.03 -5.47 1.27
CA CYS A 99 -15.13 -5.44 0.28
C CYS A 99 -16.02 -6.66 0.46
N ASN A 100 -17.33 -6.49 0.23
CA ASN A 100 -18.25 -7.60 0.19
C ASN A 100 -17.95 -8.50 -1.03
N PRO A 101 -17.55 -9.77 -0.86
CA PRO A 101 -17.20 -10.65 -1.97
C PRO A 101 -18.42 -11.17 -2.74
N PHE A 102 -19.62 -10.97 -2.22
CA PHE A 102 -20.86 -11.51 -2.78
C PHE A 102 -21.75 -10.47 -3.47
N ASN A 103 -21.42 -9.18 -3.35
CA ASN A 103 -22.20 -8.10 -3.94
C ASN A 103 -21.25 -7.06 -4.55
N ILE A 104 -21.22 -7.01 -5.88
CA ILE A 104 -20.31 -6.14 -6.64
C ILE A 104 -20.64 -4.66 -6.42
N ASP A 105 -21.92 -4.29 -6.45
CA ASP A 105 -22.34 -2.89 -6.27
C ASP A 105 -21.97 -2.36 -4.88
N GLU A 106 -22.14 -3.18 -3.87
CA GLU A 106 -21.73 -2.86 -2.51
C GLU A 106 -20.20 -2.77 -2.40
N ALA A 107 -19.47 -3.70 -3.00
CA ALA A 107 -18.01 -3.70 -3.00
C ALA A 107 -17.44 -2.43 -3.65
N ILE A 108 -17.99 -1.99 -4.78
CA ILE A 108 -17.58 -0.74 -5.44
C ILE A 108 -17.76 0.46 -4.50
N LYS A 109 -18.91 0.56 -3.83
CA LYS A 109 -19.16 1.63 -2.85
C LYS A 109 -18.20 1.58 -1.66
N GLN A 110 -17.88 0.40 -1.18
CA GLN A 110 -16.92 0.20 -0.09
C GLN A 110 -15.50 0.60 -0.51
N ILE A 111 -15.08 0.26 -1.73
CA ILE A 111 -13.77 0.65 -2.28
C ILE A 111 -13.70 2.17 -2.42
N GLU A 112 -14.71 2.79 -3.03
CA GLU A 112 -14.79 4.24 -3.20
C GLU A 112 -14.74 4.98 -1.86
N LYS A 113 -15.54 4.53 -0.90
CA LYS A 113 -15.55 5.10 0.45
C LYS A 113 -14.21 4.96 1.15
N GLY A 114 -13.63 3.76 1.15
CA GLY A 114 -12.35 3.51 1.80
C GLY A 114 -11.20 4.29 1.17
N ALA A 115 -11.15 4.40 -0.16
CA ALA A 115 -10.16 5.21 -0.86
C ALA A 115 -10.33 6.71 -0.56
N THR A 116 -11.56 7.21 -0.54
CA THR A 116 -11.86 8.61 -0.20
C THR A 116 -11.43 8.95 1.23
N GLU A 117 -11.80 8.12 2.21
CA GLU A 117 -11.41 8.31 3.61
C GLU A 117 -9.89 8.30 3.82
N LEU A 118 -9.16 7.47 3.06
CA LEU A 118 -7.70 7.48 3.09
C LEU A 118 -7.13 8.76 2.49
N LEU A 119 -7.62 9.21 1.34
CA LEU A 119 -7.16 10.44 0.67
C LEU A 119 -7.40 11.70 1.49
N GLU A 120 -8.35 11.70 2.40
CA GLU A 120 -8.54 12.80 3.36
C GLU A 120 -7.42 12.88 4.42
N LYS A 121 -6.76 11.75 4.69
CA LYS A 121 -5.75 11.61 5.76
C LYS A 121 -4.31 11.65 5.26
N VAL A 122 -4.07 11.30 4.00
CA VAL A 122 -2.73 11.15 3.42
C VAL A 122 -2.57 12.01 2.17
N GLY A 123 -1.33 12.19 1.72
CA GLY A 123 -1.03 12.99 0.52
C GLY A 123 -1.41 12.28 -0.78
N GLY A 124 -1.38 10.95 -0.80
CA GLY A 124 -1.78 10.12 -1.94
C GLY A 124 -1.86 8.65 -1.57
N ILE A 125 -2.46 7.84 -2.42
CA ILE A 125 -2.56 6.39 -2.23
C ILE A 125 -2.00 5.64 -3.44
N ILE A 126 -1.41 4.47 -3.17
CA ILE A 126 -1.07 3.46 -4.16
C ILE A 126 -1.94 2.25 -3.85
N THR A 127 -2.82 1.90 -4.78
CA THR A 127 -3.68 0.74 -4.62
C THR A 127 -2.99 -0.52 -5.12
N VAL A 128 -3.04 -1.57 -4.33
CA VAL A 128 -2.52 -2.90 -4.67
C VAL A 128 -3.69 -3.84 -4.86
N SER A 129 -3.90 -4.23 -6.11
CA SER A 129 -4.82 -5.27 -6.53
C SER A 129 -4.09 -6.19 -7.49
N TYR A 130 -4.73 -7.24 -7.95
CA TYR A 130 -4.13 -8.04 -9.01
C TYR A 130 -4.29 -7.35 -10.37
N THR A 131 -3.33 -7.53 -11.28
CA THR A 131 -3.10 -6.78 -12.52
C THR A 131 -4.21 -6.76 -13.58
N HIS A 132 -5.35 -7.34 -13.35
CA HIS A 132 -6.49 -7.27 -14.27
C HIS A 132 -7.51 -6.16 -13.99
N LEU A 133 -7.39 -5.45 -12.87
CA LEU A 133 -8.04 -4.16 -12.71
C LEU A 133 -7.16 -3.09 -13.35
N ARG A 134 -7.06 -3.11 -14.67
CA ARG A 134 -6.76 -1.87 -15.36
C ARG A 134 -7.92 -0.94 -15.04
N ALA A 135 -7.66 0.03 -14.19
CA ALA A 135 -8.47 1.21 -14.18
C ALA A 135 -8.62 1.64 -15.64
N HIS A 136 -9.85 1.73 -16.11
CA HIS A 136 -10.12 2.51 -17.29
C HIS A 136 -9.73 3.93 -16.89
N GLU A 137 -8.50 4.31 -17.22
CA GLU A 137 -8.12 5.69 -17.27
C GLU A 137 -9.00 6.34 -18.34
N THR A 138 -9.98 6.99 -17.87
CA THR A 138 -10.62 8.05 -18.65
C THR A 138 -9.86 9.33 -18.43
#